data_da7b74d2f1a44e06165eb480be5deef4
#
_entry.id   da7b74d2f1a44e06165eb480be5deef4
#
_cell.length_a   1.000
_cell.length_b   1.000
_cell.length_c   1.000
_cell.angle_alpha   90.00
_cell.angle_beta   90.00
_cell.angle_gamma   90.00
#
_symmetry.space_group_name_H-M   'P 1'
#
loop_
_entity.id
_entity.type
_entity.pdbx_description
1 polymer ?
#
loop_
_entity_poly.entity_id
_entity_poly.type
_entity_poly.pdbx_seq_one_letter_code
_entity_poly.pdbx_strand_id
1 'polypeptide(L)'
;MKIQEMNEIVGEKIKNLRKSRNLSQEEVAEFLHVSQSTYARIESGASNSWAGYILPICEFFGIQPEELLKTDHIVINNNNTSCENSGNAYVCNQLSDKLIEQYEKRLAEKDSLIAYLQKELEELKTQRIKTQN
;
A
#
# COMPACT_ATOMS: atom_id res chain seq x y z
N MET A 1 -18.29 12.56 -12.72
CA MET A 1 -17.36 11.50 -13.15
C MET A 1 -17.88 10.85 -14.43
N LYS A 2 -17.03 10.71 -15.41
CA LYS A 2 -17.40 10.02 -16.66
C LYS A 2 -17.29 8.51 -16.48
N ILE A 3 -18.10 7.74 -17.22
CA ILE A 3 -18.08 6.26 -17.18
C ILE A 3 -16.68 5.73 -17.51
N GLN A 4 -16.00 6.37 -18.45
CA GLN A 4 -14.62 6.03 -18.83
C GLN A 4 -13.65 6.10 -17.65
N GLU A 5 -13.72 7.17 -16.87
CA GLU A 5 -12.88 7.35 -15.68
C GLU A 5 -13.11 6.26 -14.63
N MET A 6 -14.39 5.88 -14.44
CA MET A 6 -14.73 4.78 -13.52
C MET A 6 -14.16 3.45 -14.00
N ASN A 7 -14.25 3.16 -15.30
CA ASN A 7 -13.72 1.94 -15.87
C ASN A 7 -12.18 1.83 -15.67
N GLU A 8 -11.47 2.93 -15.84
CA GLU A 8 -10.02 3.00 -15.63
C GLU A 8 -9.65 2.78 -14.16
N ILE A 9 -10.36 3.43 -13.25
CA ILE A 9 -10.13 3.30 -11.80
C ILE A 9 -10.38 1.86 -11.33
N VAL A 10 -11.50 1.28 -11.71
CA VAL A 10 -11.85 -0.10 -11.33
C VAL A 10 -10.88 -1.08 -11.96
N GLY A 11 -10.56 -0.92 -13.24
CA GLY A 11 -9.62 -1.77 -13.96
C GLY A 11 -8.23 -1.78 -13.31
N GLU A 12 -7.74 -0.64 -12.94
CA GLU A 12 -6.44 -0.50 -12.26
C GLU A 12 -6.44 -1.15 -10.87
N LYS A 13 -7.51 -0.99 -10.09
CA LYS A 13 -7.66 -1.67 -8.80
C LYS A 13 -7.65 -3.19 -8.95
N ILE A 14 -8.40 -3.72 -9.88
CA ILE A 14 -8.42 -5.16 -10.18
C ILE A 14 -7.02 -5.66 -10.57
N LYS A 15 -6.34 -4.92 -11.43
CA LYS A 15 -4.97 -5.23 -11.85
C LYS A 15 -3.99 -5.26 -10.66
N ASN A 16 -4.08 -4.28 -9.76
CA ASN A 16 -3.25 -4.22 -8.58
C ASN A 16 -3.52 -5.38 -7.61
N LEU A 17 -4.78 -5.74 -7.40
CA LEU A 17 -5.17 -6.90 -6.60
C LEU A 17 -4.62 -8.19 -7.19
N ARG A 18 -4.73 -8.38 -8.50
CA ARG A 18 -4.15 -9.53 -9.19
C ARG A 18 -2.64 -9.62 -9.02
N LYS A 19 -1.95 -8.52 -9.27
CA LYS A 19 -0.49 -8.45 -9.14
C LYS A 19 -0.02 -8.70 -7.71
N SER A 20 -0.75 -8.19 -6.72
CA SER A 20 -0.42 -8.41 -5.31
C SER A 20 -0.45 -9.88 -4.89
N ARG A 21 -1.18 -10.70 -5.63
CA ARG A 21 -1.29 -12.15 -5.43
C ARG A 21 -0.44 -12.97 -6.40
N ASN A 22 0.35 -12.31 -7.23
CA ASN A 22 1.20 -12.95 -8.25
C ASN A 22 0.41 -13.83 -9.24
N LEU A 23 -0.81 -13.41 -9.58
CA LEU A 23 -1.67 -14.12 -10.52
C LEU A 23 -1.51 -13.57 -11.94
N SER A 24 -1.62 -14.44 -12.94
CA SER A 24 -1.70 -14.07 -14.36
C SER A 24 -3.10 -13.60 -14.74
N GLN A 25 -3.22 -12.92 -15.87
CA GLN A 25 -4.53 -12.55 -16.41
C GLN A 25 -5.34 -13.77 -16.80
N GLU A 26 -4.68 -14.81 -17.30
CA GLU A 26 -5.33 -16.08 -17.66
C GLU A 26 -5.97 -16.76 -16.46
N GLU A 27 -5.28 -16.82 -15.32
CA GLU A 27 -5.80 -17.45 -14.11
C GLU A 27 -7.07 -16.79 -13.60
N VAL A 28 -7.12 -15.46 -13.60
CA VAL A 28 -8.32 -14.74 -13.17
C VAL A 28 -9.43 -14.83 -14.22
N ALA A 29 -9.09 -14.77 -15.50
CA ALA A 29 -10.05 -14.95 -16.60
C ALA A 29 -10.71 -16.33 -16.54
N GLU A 30 -9.94 -17.37 -16.27
CA GLU A 30 -10.45 -18.74 -16.11
C GLU A 30 -11.45 -18.84 -14.95
N PHE A 31 -11.13 -18.24 -13.82
CA PHE A 31 -12.05 -18.20 -12.67
C PHE A 31 -13.38 -17.48 -13.02
N LEU A 32 -13.29 -16.39 -13.76
CA LEU A 32 -14.47 -15.60 -14.17
C LEU A 32 -15.20 -16.21 -15.38
N HIS A 33 -14.70 -17.29 -15.95
CA HIS A 33 -15.23 -17.93 -17.17
C HIS A 33 -15.31 -16.98 -18.38
N VAL A 34 -14.31 -16.13 -18.51
CA VAL A 34 -14.16 -15.21 -19.65
C VAL A 34 -12.84 -15.48 -20.38
N SER A 35 -12.73 -14.96 -21.61
CA SER A 35 -11.46 -15.02 -22.32
C SER A 35 -10.43 -14.08 -21.68
N GLN A 36 -9.14 -14.43 -21.82
CA GLN A 36 -8.05 -13.57 -21.35
C GLN A 36 -8.12 -12.16 -21.98
N SER A 37 -8.48 -12.06 -23.26
CA SER A 37 -8.65 -10.78 -23.93
C SER A 37 -9.80 -9.94 -23.35
N THR A 38 -10.90 -10.57 -22.97
CA THR A 38 -12.02 -9.89 -22.28
C THR A 38 -11.59 -9.37 -20.92
N TYR A 39 -10.90 -10.19 -20.16
CA TYR A 39 -10.37 -9.79 -18.85
C TYR A 39 -9.33 -8.66 -18.98
N ALA A 40 -8.42 -8.75 -19.94
CA ALA A 40 -7.44 -7.69 -20.20
C ALA A 40 -8.09 -6.34 -20.53
N ARG A 41 -9.22 -6.34 -21.23
CA ARG A 41 -10.00 -5.14 -21.52
C ARG A 41 -10.65 -4.55 -20.26
N ILE A 42 -11.04 -5.38 -19.31
CA ILE A 42 -11.53 -4.93 -17.99
C ILE A 42 -10.43 -4.21 -17.24
N GLU A 43 -9.24 -4.81 -17.14
CA GLU A 43 -8.10 -4.18 -16.45
C GLU A 43 -7.62 -2.88 -17.08
N SER A 44 -7.69 -2.78 -18.40
CA SER A 44 -7.29 -1.57 -19.12
C SER A 44 -8.30 -0.41 -19.07
N GLY A 45 -9.49 -0.65 -18.54
CA GLY A 45 -10.57 0.32 -18.55
C GLY A 45 -11.27 0.50 -19.92
N ALA A 46 -10.92 -0.34 -20.91
CA ALA A 46 -11.50 -0.28 -22.26
C ALA A 46 -12.94 -0.82 -22.33
N SER A 47 -13.44 -1.40 -21.26
CA SER A 47 -14.77 -2.01 -21.20
C SER A 47 -15.42 -1.74 -19.86
N ASN A 48 -16.72 -1.57 -19.87
CA ASN A 48 -17.55 -1.50 -18.67
C ASN A 48 -18.07 -2.88 -18.21
N SER A 49 -17.59 -3.95 -18.80
CA SER A 49 -18.01 -5.32 -18.50
C SER A 49 -17.72 -5.74 -17.05
N TRP A 50 -16.81 -5.05 -16.38
CA TRP A 50 -16.52 -5.30 -14.95
C TRP A 50 -17.78 -5.24 -14.08
N ALA A 51 -18.75 -4.40 -14.44
CA ALA A 51 -19.99 -4.24 -13.67
C ALA A 51 -20.78 -5.54 -13.56
N GLY A 52 -20.79 -6.36 -14.62
CA GLY A 52 -21.42 -7.67 -14.61
C GLY A 52 -20.64 -8.74 -13.82
N TYR A 53 -19.37 -8.52 -13.58
CA TYR A 53 -18.47 -9.45 -12.86
C TYR A 53 -18.04 -8.95 -11.49
N ILE A 54 -18.62 -7.86 -11.00
CA ILE A 54 -18.22 -7.24 -9.74
C ILE A 54 -18.31 -8.21 -8.55
N LEU A 55 -19.39 -8.96 -8.44
CA LEU A 55 -19.55 -9.92 -7.35
C LEU A 55 -18.58 -11.09 -7.44
N PRO A 56 -18.41 -11.77 -8.59
CA PRO A 56 -17.39 -12.80 -8.74
C PRO A 56 -15.97 -12.29 -8.50
N ILE A 57 -15.64 -11.09 -8.95
CA ILE A 57 -14.32 -10.47 -8.73
C ILE A 57 -14.09 -10.23 -7.23
N CYS A 58 -15.07 -9.65 -6.56
CA CYS A 58 -14.99 -9.38 -5.13
C CYS A 58 -14.88 -10.65 -4.31
N GLU A 59 -15.62 -11.68 -4.67
CA GLU A 59 -15.56 -13.00 -4.03
C GLU A 59 -14.16 -13.65 -4.23
N PHE A 60 -13.63 -13.59 -5.43
CA PHE A 60 -12.31 -14.14 -5.75
C PHE A 60 -11.19 -13.46 -4.96
N PHE A 61 -11.22 -12.14 -4.86
CA PHE A 61 -10.22 -11.38 -4.13
C PHE A 61 -10.52 -11.19 -2.63
N GLY A 62 -11.69 -11.61 -2.16
CA GLY A 62 -12.06 -11.49 -0.76
C GLY A 62 -12.23 -10.04 -0.28
N ILE A 63 -12.71 -9.16 -1.15
CA ILE A 63 -12.96 -7.74 -0.88
C ILE A 63 -14.45 -7.43 -0.98
N GLN A 64 -14.86 -6.31 -0.39
CA GLN A 64 -16.21 -5.82 -0.53
C GLN A 64 -16.37 -4.99 -1.83
N PRO A 65 -17.56 -5.02 -2.47
CA PRO A 65 -17.81 -4.22 -3.67
C PRO A 65 -17.55 -2.72 -3.46
N GLU A 66 -17.83 -2.22 -2.25
CA GLU A 66 -17.58 -0.83 -1.89
C GLU A 66 -16.10 -0.47 -1.98
N GLU A 67 -15.21 -1.38 -1.63
CA GLU A 67 -13.76 -1.17 -1.71
C GLU A 67 -13.30 -1.04 -3.17
N LEU A 68 -13.89 -1.84 -4.05
CA LEU A 68 -13.58 -1.79 -5.48
C LEU A 68 -14.06 -0.47 -6.11
N LEU A 69 -15.21 0.03 -5.67
CA LEU A 69 -15.86 1.24 -6.22
C LEU A 69 -15.36 2.54 -5.58
N LYS A 70 -14.70 2.48 -4.42
CA LYS A 70 -14.13 3.69 -3.81
C LYS A 70 -13.11 4.33 -4.74
N THR A 71 -13.35 5.58 -5.07
CA THR A 71 -12.37 6.42 -5.74
C THR A 71 -11.43 6.99 -4.71
N ASP A 72 -10.28 6.35 -4.53
CA ASP A 72 -9.21 6.93 -3.75
C ASP A 72 -8.58 8.06 -4.57
N HIS A 73 -9.22 9.21 -4.54
CA HIS A 73 -8.55 10.43 -4.94
C HIS A 73 -7.48 10.71 -3.88
N ILE A 74 -6.31 10.13 -4.06
CA ILE A 74 -5.12 10.68 -3.44
C ILE A 74 -4.90 12.02 -4.12
N VAL A 75 -5.58 13.04 -3.64
CA VAL A 75 -5.19 14.41 -3.93
C VAL A 75 -3.90 14.64 -3.18
N ILE A 76 -2.78 14.34 -3.83
CA ILE A 76 -1.49 14.83 -3.38
C ILE A 76 -1.52 16.34 -3.59
N ASN A 77 -2.21 17.05 -2.72
CA ASN A 77 -2.05 18.47 -2.59
C ASN A 77 -0.70 18.72 -1.93
N ASN A 78 0.28 19.05 -2.73
CA ASN A 78 1.58 19.56 -2.26
C ASN A 78 1.46 20.88 -1.47
N ASN A 79 0.26 21.33 -1.17
CA ASN A 79 0.00 22.49 -0.35
C ASN A 79 -0.66 22.04 0.97
N ASN A 80 0.06 22.22 2.00
CA ASN A 80 -0.15 22.09 3.43
C ASN A 80 -1.54 22.56 3.93
N THR A 81 -2.65 22.10 3.40
CA THR A 81 -3.94 22.47 3.95
C THR A 81 -5.02 21.42 3.74
N SER A 82 -5.47 20.89 4.86
CA SER A 82 -6.79 20.32 5.13
C SER A 82 -7.33 19.35 4.07
N CYS A 83 -7.13 18.06 4.33
CA CYS A 83 -8.02 17.03 3.81
C CYS A 83 -9.41 17.21 4.44
N GLU A 84 -10.19 18.11 3.89
CA GLU A 84 -11.60 18.20 4.22
C GLU A 84 -12.35 17.16 3.41
N ASN A 85 -13.03 16.27 4.12
CA ASN A 85 -14.12 15.42 3.66
C ASN A 85 -13.85 14.15 2.84
N SER A 86 -12.95 13.28 3.27
CA SER A 86 -13.19 11.86 3.01
C SER A 86 -12.61 11.00 4.13
N GLY A 87 -13.38 10.02 4.59
CA GLY A 87 -12.96 9.10 5.63
C GLY A 87 -11.65 8.35 5.34
N ASN A 88 -11.28 8.27 4.05
CA ASN A 88 -10.05 7.64 3.61
C ASN A 88 -8.80 8.50 3.84
N ALA A 89 -8.91 9.82 3.73
CA ALA A 89 -7.80 10.73 4.04
C ALA A 89 -7.45 10.67 5.54
N TYR A 90 -8.45 10.50 6.40
CA TYR A 90 -8.26 10.34 7.82
C TYR A 90 -7.51 9.04 8.16
N VAL A 91 -7.85 7.94 7.51
CA VAL A 91 -7.17 6.64 7.70
C VAL A 91 -5.72 6.69 7.19
N CYS A 92 -5.49 7.33 6.04
CA CYS A 92 -4.13 7.50 5.51
C CYS A 92 -3.26 8.36 6.44
N ASN A 93 -3.80 9.43 6.99
CA ASN A 93 -3.09 10.28 7.94
C ASN A 93 -2.77 9.53 9.24
N GLN A 94 -3.72 8.78 9.80
CA GLN A 94 -3.46 7.95 10.98
C GLN A 94 -2.42 6.87 10.74
N LEU A 95 -2.42 6.24 9.57
CA LEU A 95 -1.42 5.24 9.22
C LEU A 95 -0.03 5.86 9.06
N SER A 96 0.05 7.05 8.45
CA SER A 96 1.29 7.81 8.32
C SER A 96 1.84 8.24 9.68
N ASP A 97 0.99 8.73 10.57
CA ASP A 97 1.38 9.16 11.92
C ASP A 97 1.90 7.98 12.74
N LYS A 98 1.23 6.83 12.70
CA LYS A 98 1.69 5.61 13.35
C LYS A 98 3.02 5.11 12.79
N LEU A 99 3.21 5.20 11.49
CA LEU A 99 4.45 4.81 10.84
C LEU A 99 5.60 5.72 11.24
N ILE A 100 5.38 7.02 11.27
CA ILE A 100 6.34 8.02 11.75
C ILE A 100 6.71 7.74 13.20
N GLU A 101 5.73 7.53 14.08
CA GLU A 101 5.93 7.18 15.48
C GLU A 101 6.78 5.92 15.65
N GLN A 102 6.53 4.87 14.85
CA GLN A 102 7.33 3.65 14.86
C GLN A 102 8.77 3.88 14.41
N TYR A 103 8.99 4.68 13.38
CA TYR A 103 10.34 5.02 12.92
C TYR A 103 11.09 5.88 13.95
N GLU A 104 10.45 6.86 14.56
CA GLU A 104 11.02 7.68 15.63
C GLU A 104 11.45 6.82 16.82
N LYS A 105 10.60 5.88 17.23
CA LYS A 105 10.92 4.91 18.28
C LYS A 105 12.14 4.05 17.94
N ARG A 106 12.20 3.52 16.70
CA ARG A 106 13.35 2.75 16.24
C ARG A 106 14.63 3.56 16.21
N LEU A 107 14.56 4.81 15.77
CA LEU A 107 15.72 5.71 15.77
C LEU A 107 16.21 5.99 17.20
N ALA A 108 15.31 6.25 18.12
CA ALA A 108 15.64 6.45 19.54
C ALA A 108 16.31 5.20 20.16
N GLU A 109 15.81 4.01 19.88
CA GLU A 109 16.41 2.74 20.31
C GLU A 109 17.81 2.54 19.74
N LYS A 110 18.00 2.85 18.45
CA LYS A 110 19.33 2.77 17.81
C LYS A 110 20.30 3.77 18.34
N ASP A 111 19.88 5.01 18.61
CA ASP A 111 20.73 6.04 19.21
C ASP A 111 21.16 5.65 20.61
N SER A 112 20.27 5.08 21.42
CA SER A 112 20.60 4.54 22.74
C SER A 112 21.61 3.40 22.66
N LEU A 113 21.47 2.50 21.69
CA LEU A 113 22.40 1.41 21.45
C LEU A 113 23.78 1.92 21.01
N ILE A 114 23.82 2.90 20.14
CA ILE A 114 25.08 3.54 19.70
C ILE A 114 25.79 4.18 20.90
N ALA A 115 25.07 4.94 21.73
CA ALA A 115 25.64 5.55 22.92
C ALA A 115 26.19 4.52 23.90
N TYR A 116 25.48 3.43 24.11
CA TYR A 116 25.93 2.31 24.94
C TYR A 116 27.21 1.67 24.39
N LEU A 117 27.24 1.37 23.11
CA LEU A 117 28.41 0.77 22.46
C LEU A 117 29.63 1.70 22.46
N GLN A 118 29.42 2.99 22.27
CA GLN A 118 30.49 3.99 22.37
C GLN A 118 31.09 4.04 23.78
N LYS A 119 30.25 3.96 24.81
CA LYS A 119 30.69 3.92 26.20
C LYS A 119 31.50 2.64 26.50
N GLU A 120 31.04 1.47 26.09
CA GLU A 120 31.78 0.21 26.24
C GLU A 120 33.12 0.26 25.52
N LEU A 121 33.16 0.81 24.34
CA LEU A 121 34.36 0.94 23.54
C LEU A 121 35.42 1.82 24.23
N GLU A 122 34.97 2.91 24.83
CA GLU A 122 35.83 3.81 25.59
C GLU A 122 36.37 3.16 26.87
N GLU A 123 35.53 2.41 27.59
CA GLU A 123 35.93 1.65 28.76
C GLU A 123 37.00 0.57 28.42
N LEU A 124 36.79 -0.15 27.32
CA LEU A 124 37.76 -1.14 26.82
C LEU A 124 39.08 -0.52 26.41
N LYS A 125 39.08 0.63 25.77
CA LYS A 125 40.29 1.40 25.43
C LYS A 125 41.06 1.80 26.68
N THR A 126 40.33 2.29 27.68
CA THR A 126 40.90 2.71 28.97
C THR A 126 41.55 1.50 29.71
N GLN A 127 40.87 0.35 29.72
CA GLN A 127 41.40 -0.88 30.32
C GLN A 127 42.66 -1.36 29.58
N ARG A 128 42.67 -1.29 28.25
CA ARG A 128 43.82 -1.69 27.43
C ARG A 128 45.04 -0.82 27.72
N ILE A 129 44.84 0.47 27.91
CA ILE A 129 45.93 1.39 28.29
C ILE A 129 46.48 1.04 29.69
N LYS A 130 45.61 0.72 30.66
CA LYS A 130 46.04 0.30 32.02
C LYS A 130 46.79 -0.99 32.06
N THR A 131 46.48 -1.94 31.19
CA THR A 131 47.20 -3.25 31.11
C THR A 131 48.53 -3.19 30.37
N GLN A 132 48.80 -2.12 29.61
CA GLN A 132 50.08 -1.91 28.92
C GLN A 132 51.11 -1.13 29.77
N ASN A 133 50.72 -0.59 30.91
CA ASN A 133 51.57 0.04 31.89
C ASN A 133 51.78 -0.92 33.07
#